data_dcc3ac5fe0f1262f08051ac0aee23037
#
_entry.id   dcc3ac5fe0f1262f08051ac0aee23037
#
_cell.length_a   1.000
_cell.length_b   1.000
_cell.length_c   1.000
_cell.angle_alpha   90.00
_cell.angle_beta   90.00
_cell.angle_gamma   90.00
#
_symmetry.space_group_name_H-M   'P 1'
#
loop_
_entity.id
_entity.type
_entity.pdbx_description
1 polymer ?
#
loop_
_entity_poly.entity_id
_entity_poly.type
_entity_poly.pdbx_seq_one_letter_code
_entity_poly.pdbx_strand_id
1 'polypeptide(L)'
;MSNKETNTSQWSLVVHRVSSSSVEVWVGTLFPTLKKPDFARVELVLPDGSKRTRRITKDEWVRPFDKMNQRFYKIIKFNNLTAGKRYDLNFIRRIEAVGDAIPQAWQHLRSGTFTTLPERVPLKGKRPFTIALGSCFYNHRDGGRAAEAYKALYQRGAENVRPDITFLTGDQVYLDIGFDSLSLVPSEIRQRVANDYALHWQALGSILSNGGTWMLPDDHEYWNDYPFYKSAIPQLQALRLRHVRKAWDAAATDGVRNVQNSAAFETFSIGKDLSVCIADLRSHRDENGFTTPAILKKITRWATELRSPGVFVASQPLIVEENKSEKNLLSYKQQYAALLQAFATSGHDIVLLSGDVHFGRISTTPLGNEKKGPRLIEIIASPLSNLTYLNGIATDKAKSKPVNFPAPEVCKLNSWKPSKVAYNKLYHVSTKKGNIFSAYPRTRTREHFMTISFSRDTTSGTINLRANAWRIRETKGVKKLPAKDFQRTFTIKLK
;
A
#
# COMPACT_ATOMS: atom_id res chain seq x y z
N MET A 1 8.55 -41.44 5.49
CA MET A 1 7.97 -40.89 4.23
C MET A 1 8.05 -39.40 4.36
N SER A 2 8.98 -38.74 3.65
CA SER A 2 9.11 -37.29 3.71
C SER A 2 7.88 -36.67 3.02
N ASN A 3 7.09 -35.93 3.79
CA ASN A 3 6.09 -35.04 3.24
C ASN A 3 6.83 -34.08 2.28
N LYS A 4 6.77 -34.36 0.98
CA LYS A 4 7.02 -33.33 -0.03
C LYS A 4 5.95 -32.29 0.22
N GLU A 5 6.29 -31.22 0.96
CA GLU A 5 5.47 -30.02 1.01
C GLU A 5 5.24 -29.61 -0.44
N THR A 6 4.03 -29.82 -0.90
CA THR A 6 3.60 -29.32 -2.19
C THR A 6 3.83 -27.82 -2.14
N ASN A 7 4.63 -27.27 -3.06
CA ASN A 7 4.97 -25.85 -3.07
C ASN A 7 3.69 -25.02 -3.26
N THR A 8 3.04 -24.68 -2.14
CA THR A 8 1.83 -23.85 -2.13
C THR A 8 2.15 -22.35 -2.25
N SER A 9 3.44 -21.98 -2.34
CA SER A 9 3.89 -20.59 -2.42
C SER A 9 3.39 -19.84 -3.66
N GLN A 10 3.04 -20.58 -4.73
CA GLN A 10 2.47 -20.00 -5.96
C GLN A 10 0.98 -19.65 -5.85
N TRP A 11 0.30 -20.08 -4.80
CA TRP A 11 -1.05 -19.68 -4.49
C TRP A 11 -1.04 -18.42 -3.63
N SER A 12 -1.98 -17.52 -3.87
CA SER A 12 -2.13 -16.29 -3.09
C SER A 12 -3.48 -16.24 -2.39
N LEU A 13 -3.46 -15.69 -1.18
CA LEU A 13 -4.62 -15.24 -0.44
C LEU A 13 -4.33 -13.81 -0.01
N VAL A 14 -5.16 -12.86 -0.46
CA VAL A 14 -5.05 -11.45 -0.10
C VAL A 14 -6.31 -11.05 0.65
N VAL A 15 -6.14 -10.49 1.83
CA VAL A 15 -7.25 -9.90 2.57
C VAL A 15 -7.40 -8.46 2.09
N HIS A 16 -8.42 -8.21 1.31
CA HIS A 16 -8.77 -6.85 0.89
C HIS A 16 -9.79 -6.21 1.87
N ARG A 17 -10.22 -5.06 1.58
CA ARG A 17 -11.28 -4.23 2.16
C ARG A 17 -12.01 -4.85 3.35
N VAL A 18 -11.47 -4.63 4.53
CA VAL A 18 -12.11 -5.01 5.78
C VAL A 18 -13.00 -3.86 6.25
N SER A 19 -14.25 -4.16 6.59
CA SER A 19 -15.16 -3.23 7.26
C SER A 19 -15.44 -3.68 8.70
N SER A 20 -16.34 -3.00 9.40
CA SER A 20 -16.82 -3.46 10.70
C SER A 20 -17.66 -4.75 10.63
N SER A 21 -18.20 -5.08 9.45
CA SER A 21 -19.13 -6.21 9.28
C SER A 21 -18.84 -7.09 8.07
N SER A 22 -17.76 -6.84 7.33
CA SER A 22 -17.44 -7.62 6.12
C SER A 22 -15.94 -7.66 5.82
N VAL A 23 -15.56 -8.61 4.94
CA VAL A 23 -14.22 -8.73 4.37
C VAL A 23 -14.31 -9.19 2.92
N GLU A 24 -13.44 -8.67 2.07
CA GLU A 24 -13.20 -9.18 0.72
C GLU A 24 -11.88 -9.95 0.72
N VAL A 25 -11.90 -11.14 0.12
CA VAL A 25 -10.73 -12.04 0.05
C VAL A 25 -10.48 -12.39 -1.41
N TRP A 26 -9.33 -11.99 -1.92
CA TRP A 26 -8.82 -12.40 -3.22
C TRP A 26 -8.06 -13.73 -3.07
N VAL A 27 -8.42 -14.76 -3.81
CA VAL A 27 -7.72 -16.05 -3.83
C VAL A 27 -7.44 -16.47 -5.27
N GLY A 28 -6.27 -17.07 -5.51
CA GLY A 28 -5.93 -17.53 -6.85
C GLY A 28 -4.44 -17.74 -7.05
N THR A 29 -4.01 -17.72 -8.30
CA THR A 29 -2.61 -17.79 -8.70
C THR A 29 -2.32 -16.87 -9.88
N LEU A 30 -1.16 -16.22 -9.80
CA LEU A 30 -0.58 -15.46 -10.91
C LEU A 30 0.48 -16.26 -11.67
N PHE A 31 0.76 -17.51 -11.26
CA PHE A 31 1.70 -18.41 -11.94
C PHE A 31 0.99 -19.24 -13.02
N PRO A 32 1.54 -19.35 -14.23
CA PRO A 32 0.88 -20.05 -15.33
C PRO A 32 0.97 -21.58 -15.25
N THR A 33 1.74 -22.09 -14.31
CA THR A 33 2.03 -23.54 -14.17
C THR A 33 0.98 -24.30 -13.41
N LEU A 34 0.04 -23.62 -12.75
CA LEU A 34 -0.99 -24.25 -11.96
C LEU A 34 -2.29 -24.41 -12.75
N LYS A 35 -2.92 -25.59 -12.60
CA LYS A 35 -4.24 -25.84 -13.19
C LYS A 35 -5.33 -25.24 -12.32
N LYS A 36 -6.40 -24.76 -12.97
CA LYS A 36 -7.64 -24.36 -12.29
C LYS A 36 -8.22 -25.56 -11.57
N PRO A 37 -8.45 -25.49 -10.25
CA PRO A 37 -9.12 -26.58 -9.54
C PRO A 37 -10.60 -26.62 -9.94
N ASP A 38 -11.15 -27.82 -10.11
CA ASP A 38 -12.57 -28.00 -10.36
C ASP A 38 -13.38 -27.52 -9.15
N PHE A 39 -12.84 -27.74 -7.94
CA PHE A 39 -13.44 -27.28 -6.70
C PHE A 39 -12.37 -26.69 -5.77
N ALA A 40 -12.68 -25.50 -5.27
CA ALA A 40 -11.94 -24.87 -4.18
C ALA A 40 -12.93 -24.29 -3.17
N ARG A 41 -12.43 -23.84 -2.03
CA ARG A 41 -13.23 -23.13 -1.04
C ARG A 41 -12.37 -22.21 -0.18
N VAL A 42 -12.99 -21.17 0.34
CA VAL A 42 -12.44 -20.37 1.43
C VAL A 42 -13.27 -20.62 2.67
N GLU A 43 -12.61 -21.02 3.73
CA GLU A 43 -13.21 -21.17 5.06
C GLU A 43 -12.85 -19.95 5.90
N LEU A 44 -13.85 -19.31 6.44
CA LEU A 44 -13.75 -18.28 7.47
C LEU A 44 -13.98 -18.94 8.81
N VAL A 45 -12.99 -18.91 9.68
CA VAL A 45 -13.08 -19.40 11.06
C VAL A 45 -13.52 -18.26 11.96
N LEU A 46 -14.64 -18.41 12.64
CA LEU A 46 -15.22 -17.43 13.55
C LEU A 46 -14.52 -17.49 14.92
N PRO A 47 -14.69 -16.47 15.77
CA PRO A 47 -14.09 -16.43 17.10
C PRO A 47 -14.49 -17.59 18.02
N ASP A 48 -15.65 -18.22 17.79
CA ASP A 48 -16.15 -19.39 18.52
C ASP A 48 -15.62 -20.73 17.96
N GLY A 49 -14.77 -20.68 16.92
CA GLY A 49 -14.22 -21.85 16.24
C GLY A 49 -15.13 -22.44 15.15
N SER A 50 -16.37 -22.00 15.03
CA SER A 50 -17.24 -22.40 13.94
C SER A 50 -16.75 -21.89 12.58
N LYS A 51 -17.22 -22.49 11.48
CA LYS A 51 -16.73 -22.16 10.14
C LYS A 51 -17.86 -21.75 9.20
N ARG A 52 -17.61 -20.70 8.44
CA ARG A 52 -18.42 -20.33 7.28
C ARG A 52 -17.61 -20.60 6.01
N THR A 53 -18.22 -21.24 5.03
CA THR A 53 -17.53 -21.68 3.82
C THR A 53 -18.13 -21.03 2.57
N ARG A 54 -17.26 -20.57 1.66
CA ARG A 54 -17.60 -20.18 0.30
C ARG A 54 -16.90 -21.11 -0.67
N ARG A 55 -17.68 -21.84 -1.46
CA ARG A 55 -17.19 -22.73 -2.52
C ARG A 55 -16.88 -21.93 -3.76
N ILE A 56 -15.97 -22.42 -4.57
CA ILE A 56 -15.57 -21.90 -5.86
C ILE A 56 -15.55 -23.06 -6.84
N THR A 57 -16.35 -22.98 -7.88
CA THR A 57 -16.37 -23.96 -8.98
C THR A 57 -15.44 -23.50 -10.11
N LYS A 58 -15.14 -24.40 -11.05
CA LYS A 58 -14.19 -24.15 -12.14
C LYS A 58 -14.53 -22.91 -12.99
N ASP A 59 -15.79 -22.70 -13.24
CA ASP A 59 -16.30 -21.61 -14.11
C ASP A 59 -16.28 -20.25 -13.43
N GLU A 60 -16.17 -20.22 -12.11
CA GLU A 60 -16.15 -18.95 -11.34
C GLU A 60 -14.78 -18.27 -11.32
N TRP A 61 -13.72 -18.97 -11.77
CA TRP A 61 -12.40 -18.39 -11.86
C TRP A 61 -12.29 -17.36 -12.98
N VAL A 62 -11.85 -16.16 -12.63
CA VAL A 62 -11.66 -15.03 -13.54
C VAL A 62 -10.17 -14.91 -13.87
N ARG A 63 -9.84 -14.51 -15.09
CA ARG A 63 -8.45 -14.20 -15.48
C ARG A 63 -8.10 -12.78 -15.05
N PRO A 64 -6.94 -12.55 -14.41
CA PRO A 64 -6.51 -11.21 -14.02
C PRO A 64 -5.97 -10.37 -15.18
N PHE A 65 -5.41 -11.00 -16.22
CA PHE A 65 -4.84 -10.34 -17.39
C PHE A 65 -5.55 -10.82 -18.67
N ASP A 66 -5.75 -9.92 -19.61
CA ASP A 66 -6.38 -10.28 -20.89
C ASP A 66 -5.62 -11.42 -21.61
N LYS A 67 -6.36 -12.37 -22.17
CA LYS A 67 -5.86 -13.55 -22.93
C LYS A 67 -4.95 -14.50 -22.12
N MET A 68 -4.92 -14.43 -20.78
CA MET A 68 -4.09 -15.28 -19.92
C MET A 68 -4.92 -16.24 -19.05
N ASN A 69 -5.49 -17.26 -19.69
CA ASN A 69 -6.39 -18.22 -19.03
C ASN A 69 -5.71 -19.14 -18.00
N GLN A 70 -4.37 -19.21 -18.00
CA GLN A 70 -3.59 -20.02 -17.06
C GLN A 70 -3.40 -19.34 -15.70
N ARG A 71 -3.71 -18.04 -15.60
CA ARG A 71 -3.69 -17.26 -14.37
C ARG A 71 -5.13 -16.97 -14.00
N PHE A 72 -5.48 -17.17 -12.75
CA PHE A 72 -6.87 -17.07 -12.35
C PHE A 72 -7.02 -16.67 -10.88
N TYR A 73 -8.12 -16.00 -10.60
CA TYR A 73 -8.48 -15.56 -9.27
C TYR A 73 -9.99 -15.54 -9.06
N LYS A 74 -10.39 -15.41 -7.79
CA LYS A 74 -11.75 -15.10 -7.38
C LYS A 74 -11.71 -14.15 -6.18
N ILE A 75 -12.56 -13.15 -6.19
CA ILE A 75 -12.83 -12.33 -5.00
C ILE A 75 -14.07 -12.90 -4.32
N ILE A 76 -13.94 -13.15 -3.02
CA ILE A 76 -15.01 -13.69 -2.16
C ILE A 76 -15.30 -12.68 -1.08
N LYS A 77 -16.59 -12.48 -0.80
CA LYS A 77 -17.04 -11.60 0.27
C LYS A 77 -17.73 -12.38 1.38
N PHE A 78 -17.33 -12.11 2.62
CA PHE A 78 -18.03 -12.52 3.82
C PHE A 78 -18.66 -11.29 4.48
N ASN A 79 -19.96 -11.37 4.76
CA ASN A 79 -20.74 -10.32 5.42
C ASN A 79 -21.21 -10.81 6.80
N ASN A 80 -21.88 -9.93 7.56
CA ASN A 80 -22.45 -10.20 8.88
C ASN A 80 -21.37 -10.70 9.85
N LEU A 81 -20.26 -9.98 9.91
CA LEU A 81 -19.16 -10.16 10.85
C LEU A 81 -19.37 -9.21 12.04
N THR A 82 -18.80 -9.54 13.17
CA THR A 82 -18.81 -8.70 14.37
C THR A 82 -17.63 -7.74 14.36
N ALA A 83 -17.89 -6.48 14.66
CA ALA A 83 -16.87 -5.43 14.68
C ALA A 83 -15.78 -5.69 15.73
N GLY A 84 -14.53 -5.34 15.41
CA GLY A 84 -13.38 -5.46 16.30
C GLY A 84 -12.99 -6.91 16.65
N LYS A 85 -13.49 -7.90 15.93
CA LYS A 85 -13.18 -9.31 16.17
C LYS A 85 -12.17 -9.84 15.16
N ARG A 86 -11.33 -10.78 15.63
CA ARG A 86 -10.34 -11.47 14.81
C ARG A 86 -10.95 -12.71 14.19
N TYR A 87 -10.58 -12.95 12.93
CA TYR A 87 -11.00 -14.07 12.11
C TYR A 87 -9.80 -14.67 11.41
N ASP A 88 -9.85 -16.00 11.19
CA ASP A 88 -8.86 -16.71 10.39
C ASP A 88 -9.49 -17.19 9.09
N LEU A 89 -8.67 -17.29 8.04
CA LEU A 89 -9.06 -17.69 6.70
C LEU A 89 -8.21 -18.87 6.26
N ASN A 90 -8.84 -19.86 5.62
CA ASN A 90 -8.15 -20.97 4.97
C ASN A 90 -8.62 -21.10 3.53
N PHE A 91 -7.70 -21.03 2.60
CA PHE A 91 -7.92 -21.30 1.19
C PHE A 91 -7.50 -22.75 0.90
N ILE A 92 -8.42 -23.57 0.40
CA ILE A 92 -8.27 -25.02 0.22
C ILE A 92 -8.79 -25.40 -1.17
N ARG A 93 -8.14 -26.37 -1.82
CA ARG A 93 -8.63 -26.97 -3.06
C ARG A 93 -8.87 -28.47 -2.90
N ARG A 94 -9.73 -29.02 -3.74
CA ARG A 94 -9.87 -30.45 -3.91
C ARG A 94 -8.75 -30.98 -4.78
N ILE A 95 -8.11 -32.05 -4.39
CA ILE A 95 -7.14 -32.76 -5.22
C ILE A 95 -7.94 -33.60 -6.20
N GLU A 96 -7.68 -33.46 -7.49
CA GLU A 96 -8.22 -34.32 -8.53
C GLU A 96 -7.62 -35.72 -8.35
N ALA A 97 -8.46 -36.75 -8.40
CA ALA A 97 -8.00 -38.13 -8.36
C ALA A 97 -7.20 -38.44 -9.64
N VAL A 98 -6.01 -38.99 -9.49
CA VAL A 98 -5.26 -39.60 -10.59
C VAL A 98 -5.54 -41.09 -10.51
N GLY A 99 -6.54 -41.58 -11.27
CA GLY A 99 -7.02 -42.96 -11.22
C GLY A 99 -7.98 -43.25 -10.06
N ASP A 100 -8.54 -44.47 -10.02
CA ASP A 100 -9.62 -44.88 -9.10
C ASP A 100 -9.24 -45.00 -7.62
N ALA A 101 -7.99 -44.74 -7.24
CA ALA A 101 -7.43 -45.11 -5.95
C ALA A 101 -7.23 -44.02 -4.91
N ILE A 102 -7.48 -42.72 -5.24
CA ILE A 102 -7.24 -41.64 -4.27
C ILE A 102 -8.55 -41.10 -3.71
N PRO A 103 -8.77 -41.16 -2.39
CA PRO A 103 -9.90 -40.49 -1.77
C PRO A 103 -9.87 -38.98 -2.12
N GLN A 104 -11.03 -38.39 -2.34
CA GLN A 104 -11.19 -36.96 -2.62
C GLN A 104 -10.67 -36.12 -1.43
N ALA A 105 -9.36 -35.89 -1.37
CA ALA A 105 -8.71 -35.14 -0.31
C ALA A 105 -8.73 -33.65 -0.58
N TRP A 106 -8.86 -32.86 0.47
CA TRP A 106 -8.72 -31.42 0.43
C TRP A 106 -7.29 -31.02 0.76
N GLN A 107 -6.68 -30.22 -0.08
CA GLN A 107 -5.34 -29.66 0.13
C GLN A 107 -5.45 -28.22 0.61
N HIS A 108 -4.84 -27.95 1.76
CA HIS A 108 -4.65 -26.58 2.24
C HIS A 108 -3.61 -25.85 1.36
N LEU A 109 -3.94 -24.64 0.93
CA LEU A 109 -3.11 -23.83 0.04
C LEU A 109 -2.50 -22.63 0.77
N ARG A 110 -3.34 -21.81 1.43
CA ARG A 110 -2.95 -20.59 2.13
C ARG A 110 -3.82 -20.33 3.34
N SER A 111 -3.23 -19.70 4.35
CA SER A 111 -3.96 -19.10 5.47
C SER A 111 -3.80 -17.60 5.48
N GLY A 112 -4.81 -16.94 6.03
CA GLY A 112 -4.81 -15.50 6.31
C GLY A 112 -5.50 -15.23 7.64
N THR A 113 -5.35 -14.01 8.14
CA THR A 113 -6.04 -13.55 9.35
C THR A 113 -6.30 -12.07 9.27
N PHE A 114 -7.40 -11.61 9.84
CA PHE A 114 -7.73 -10.19 9.90
C PHE A 114 -8.54 -9.88 11.15
N THR A 115 -8.63 -8.59 11.45
CA THR A 115 -9.54 -8.06 12.47
C THR A 115 -10.50 -7.12 11.76
N THR A 116 -11.81 -7.28 11.95
CA THR A 116 -12.82 -6.32 11.45
C THR A 116 -12.60 -4.96 12.07
N LEU A 117 -12.93 -3.89 11.34
CA LEU A 117 -12.78 -2.54 11.85
C LEU A 117 -13.63 -2.36 13.13
N PRO A 118 -13.11 -1.66 14.14
CA PRO A 118 -13.88 -1.38 15.34
C PRO A 118 -14.98 -0.34 15.05
N GLU A 119 -16.07 -0.36 15.81
CA GLU A 119 -17.15 0.63 15.71
C GLU A 119 -16.71 2.05 16.12
N ARG A 120 -15.73 2.16 16.98
CA ARG A 120 -15.14 3.41 17.45
C ARG A 120 -13.63 3.23 17.60
N VAL A 121 -12.88 4.31 17.48
CA VAL A 121 -11.45 4.28 17.85
C VAL A 121 -11.32 3.83 19.31
N PRO A 122 -10.52 2.79 19.60
CA PRO A 122 -10.42 2.23 20.94
C PRO A 122 -9.93 3.26 21.96
N LEU A 123 -10.40 3.15 23.21
CA LEU A 123 -9.97 4.03 24.30
C LEU A 123 -8.49 3.85 24.62
N LYS A 124 -7.85 4.92 25.06
CA LYS A 124 -6.48 4.89 25.59
C LYS A 124 -6.40 3.84 26.71
N GLY A 125 -5.35 3.03 26.69
CA GLY A 125 -5.20 1.87 27.58
C GLY A 125 -5.73 0.55 27.01
N LYS A 126 -6.56 0.58 26.00
CA LYS A 126 -6.95 -0.60 25.20
C LYS A 126 -6.02 -0.76 23.98
N ARG A 127 -6.11 -1.91 23.30
CA ARG A 127 -5.42 -2.13 22.03
C ARG A 127 -5.87 -1.07 21.02
N PRO A 128 -4.96 -0.23 20.47
CA PRO A 128 -5.33 0.83 19.54
C PRO A 128 -5.73 0.25 18.17
N PHE A 129 -6.45 1.04 17.38
CA PHE A 129 -6.59 0.79 15.95
C PHE A 129 -5.27 1.16 15.27
N THR A 130 -4.68 0.23 14.53
CA THR A 130 -3.33 0.39 13.97
C THR A 130 -3.30 0.13 12.47
N ILE A 131 -2.72 1.07 11.73
CA ILE A 131 -2.46 1.02 10.30
C ILE A 131 -0.98 0.69 10.10
N ALA A 132 -0.65 -0.25 9.21
CA ALA A 132 0.69 -0.37 8.63
C ALA A 132 0.75 0.43 7.32
N LEU A 133 1.89 1.05 7.06
CA LEU A 133 2.15 1.84 5.86
C LEU A 133 3.47 1.42 5.25
N GLY A 134 3.48 1.22 3.92
CA GLY A 134 4.69 0.95 3.15
C GLY A 134 4.48 1.18 1.67
N SER A 135 5.58 1.37 0.93
CA SER A 135 5.61 1.57 -0.52
C SER A 135 6.96 1.18 -1.09
N CYS A 136 7.11 1.21 -2.41
CA CYS A 136 8.37 0.97 -3.12
C CYS A 136 8.98 -0.39 -2.74
N PHE A 137 8.34 -1.45 -3.25
CA PHE A 137 8.78 -2.81 -3.01
C PHE A 137 9.43 -3.41 -4.26
N TYR A 138 10.76 -3.43 -4.29
CA TYR A 138 11.52 -4.11 -5.33
C TYR A 138 11.89 -5.53 -4.89
N ASN A 139 11.29 -6.53 -5.56
CA ASN A 139 11.44 -7.93 -5.18
C ASN A 139 12.86 -8.48 -5.33
N HIS A 140 13.64 -7.95 -6.27
CA HIS A 140 14.99 -8.44 -6.54
C HIS A 140 15.89 -8.30 -5.29
N ARG A 141 16.33 -9.42 -4.72
CA ARG A 141 17.11 -9.52 -3.48
C ARG A 141 16.39 -9.10 -2.19
N ASP A 142 15.09 -8.89 -2.20
CA ASP A 142 14.36 -8.78 -0.93
C ASP A 142 14.46 -10.10 -0.15
N GLY A 143 14.36 -11.23 -0.84
CA GLY A 143 14.47 -12.56 -0.23
C GLY A 143 13.36 -12.82 0.80
N GLY A 144 12.19 -12.20 0.66
CA GLY A 144 11.08 -12.33 1.60
C GLY A 144 11.24 -11.54 2.90
N ARG A 145 12.26 -10.69 3.01
CA ARG A 145 12.58 -9.95 4.25
C ARG A 145 11.49 -8.99 4.69
N ALA A 146 10.86 -8.28 3.75
CA ALA A 146 9.78 -7.36 4.06
C ALA A 146 8.58 -8.13 4.66
N ALA A 147 8.17 -9.22 4.02
CA ALA A 147 7.08 -10.06 4.48
C ALA A 147 7.39 -10.76 5.82
N GLU A 148 8.63 -11.22 6.03
CA GLU A 148 9.08 -11.83 7.29
C GLU A 148 9.05 -10.82 8.44
N ALA A 149 9.57 -9.61 8.24
CA ALA A 149 9.58 -8.55 9.25
C ALA A 149 8.15 -8.15 9.65
N TYR A 150 7.27 -7.97 8.66
CA TYR A 150 5.86 -7.68 8.90
C TYR A 150 5.17 -8.82 9.66
N LYS A 151 5.34 -10.06 9.21
CA LYS A 151 4.78 -11.25 9.87
C LYS A 151 5.26 -11.37 11.33
N ALA A 152 6.54 -11.11 11.57
CA ALA A 152 7.09 -11.13 12.92
C ALA A 152 6.41 -10.10 13.82
N LEU A 153 6.22 -8.86 13.34
CA LEU A 153 5.51 -7.83 14.10
C LEU A 153 4.03 -8.20 14.31
N TYR A 154 3.37 -8.70 13.26
CA TYR A 154 1.95 -9.05 13.29
C TYR A 154 1.65 -10.20 14.26
N GLN A 155 2.46 -11.25 14.25
CA GLN A 155 2.23 -12.46 15.03
C GLN A 155 2.83 -12.40 16.45
N ARG A 156 4.03 -11.82 16.59
CA ARG A 156 4.84 -11.87 17.81
C ARG A 156 5.05 -10.50 18.47
N GLY A 157 4.68 -9.43 17.78
CA GLY A 157 4.74 -8.08 18.33
C GLY A 157 3.72 -7.86 19.44
N ALA A 158 3.96 -6.81 20.25
CA ALA A 158 2.99 -6.39 21.23
C ALA A 158 1.68 -5.96 20.54
N GLU A 159 0.55 -6.19 21.19
CA GLU A 159 -0.78 -5.90 20.59
C GLU A 159 -0.97 -4.43 20.19
N ASN A 160 -0.32 -3.52 20.93
CA ASN A 160 -0.41 -2.08 20.68
C ASN A 160 0.34 -1.60 19.41
N VAL A 161 1.03 -2.50 18.70
CA VAL A 161 1.71 -2.20 17.42
C VAL A 161 1.32 -3.15 16.31
N ARG A 162 0.46 -4.16 16.60
CA ARG A 162 -0.04 -5.10 15.60
C ARG A 162 -0.98 -4.35 14.64
N PRO A 163 -0.71 -4.35 13.33
CA PRO A 163 -1.61 -3.71 12.37
C PRO A 163 -2.99 -4.40 12.30
N ASP A 164 -4.04 -3.62 12.14
CA ASP A 164 -5.38 -4.09 11.78
C ASP A 164 -5.54 -4.08 10.26
N ILE A 165 -5.00 -3.03 9.64
CA ILE A 165 -5.02 -2.85 8.18
C ILE A 165 -3.66 -2.37 7.69
N THR A 166 -3.43 -2.50 6.39
CA THR A 166 -2.21 -2.09 5.69
C THR A 166 -2.55 -1.25 4.48
N PHE A 167 -1.86 -0.13 4.32
CA PHE A 167 -1.81 0.63 3.07
C PHE A 167 -0.47 0.39 2.39
N LEU A 168 -0.53 -0.08 1.14
CA LEU A 168 0.59 -0.11 0.22
C LEU A 168 0.38 1.04 -0.78
N THR A 169 1.22 2.06 -0.69
CA THR A 169 1.01 3.36 -1.33
C THR A 169 1.93 3.55 -2.53
N GLY A 170 1.85 2.65 -3.50
CA GLY A 170 2.55 2.72 -4.77
C GLY A 170 3.84 1.91 -4.85
N ASP A 171 4.23 1.59 -6.07
CA ASP A 171 5.44 0.86 -6.44
C ASP A 171 5.55 -0.52 -5.77
N GLN A 172 4.44 -1.26 -5.69
CA GLN A 172 4.47 -2.65 -5.25
C GLN A 172 5.08 -3.57 -6.30
N VAL A 173 5.13 -3.11 -7.56
CA VAL A 173 5.74 -3.80 -8.70
C VAL A 173 6.48 -2.78 -9.55
N TYR A 174 7.69 -3.11 -9.99
CA TYR A 174 8.51 -2.27 -10.87
C TYR A 174 8.52 -2.86 -12.28
N LEU A 175 7.55 -2.46 -13.11
CA LEU A 175 7.37 -3.00 -14.46
C LEU A 175 8.36 -2.46 -15.50
N ASP A 176 9.07 -1.40 -15.18
CA ASP A 176 9.99 -0.69 -16.07
C ASP A 176 11.48 -0.94 -15.73
N ILE A 177 11.75 -1.82 -14.78
CA ILE A 177 13.10 -2.19 -14.37
C ILE A 177 13.43 -3.60 -14.86
N GLY A 178 14.49 -3.73 -15.66
CA GLY A 178 14.95 -4.99 -16.22
C GLY A 178 15.12 -4.94 -17.73
N PHE A 179 15.94 -5.85 -18.27
CA PHE A 179 16.21 -5.91 -19.71
C PHE A 179 15.02 -6.44 -20.52
N ASP A 180 14.14 -7.21 -19.93
CA ASP A 180 12.92 -7.73 -20.53
C ASP A 180 11.87 -6.63 -20.79
N SER A 181 12.03 -5.45 -20.15
CA SER A 181 11.23 -4.25 -20.48
C SER A 181 11.47 -3.69 -21.87
N LEU A 182 12.48 -4.18 -22.60
CA LEU A 182 12.81 -3.76 -23.96
C LEU A 182 11.96 -4.45 -25.06
N SER A 183 11.14 -5.44 -24.72
CA SER A 183 10.32 -6.14 -25.73
C SER A 183 9.34 -5.19 -26.44
N LEU A 184 9.27 -5.34 -27.77
CA LEU A 184 8.34 -4.61 -28.64
C LEU A 184 7.09 -5.44 -29.00
N VAL A 185 7.04 -6.70 -28.57
CA VAL A 185 5.96 -7.64 -28.90
C VAL A 185 4.85 -7.58 -27.85
N PRO A 186 3.62 -7.21 -28.19
CA PRO A 186 2.53 -7.03 -27.23
C PRO A 186 2.22 -8.26 -26.35
N SER A 187 2.37 -9.47 -26.87
CA SER A 187 2.17 -10.70 -26.10
C SER A 187 3.26 -10.91 -25.04
N GLU A 188 4.51 -10.60 -25.36
CA GLU A 188 5.64 -10.68 -24.43
C GLU A 188 5.54 -9.62 -23.35
N ILE A 189 5.12 -8.40 -23.69
CA ILE A 189 4.87 -7.32 -22.72
C ILE A 189 3.83 -7.78 -21.70
N ARG A 190 2.69 -8.32 -22.14
CA ARG A 190 1.66 -8.84 -21.22
C ARG A 190 2.18 -9.97 -20.36
N GLN A 191 2.95 -10.90 -20.94
CA GLN A 191 3.52 -12.02 -20.20
C GLN A 191 4.50 -11.55 -19.13
N ARG A 192 5.36 -10.58 -19.45
CA ARG A 192 6.30 -9.97 -18.53
C ARG A 192 5.58 -9.30 -17.35
N VAL A 193 4.63 -8.41 -17.63
CA VAL A 193 3.83 -7.73 -16.59
C VAL A 193 3.19 -8.75 -15.65
N ALA A 194 2.58 -9.80 -16.19
CA ALA A 194 1.97 -10.83 -15.37
C ALA A 194 2.97 -11.67 -14.57
N ASN A 195 4.20 -11.88 -15.07
CA ASN A 195 5.27 -12.55 -14.34
C ASN A 195 5.80 -11.69 -13.20
N ASP A 196 5.99 -10.40 -13.44
CA ASP A 196 6.44 -9.46 -12.41
C ASP A 196 5.44 -9.39 -11.25
N TYR A 197 4.15 -9.28 -11.56
CA TYR A 197 3.11 -9.37 -10.55
C TYR A 197 3.15 -10.69 -9.78
N ALA A 198 3.35 -11.83 -10.46
CA ALA A 198 3.42 -13.13 -9.79
C ALA A 198 4.55 -13.21 -8.76
N LEU A 199 5.75 -12.75 -9.13
CA LEU A 199 6.93 -12.75 -8.27
C LEU A 199 6.77 -11.80 -7.08
N HIS A 200 6.26 -10.59 -7.31
CA HIS A 200 6.06 -9.60 -6.25
C HIS A 200 4.95 -10.04 -5.28
N TRP A 201 3.84 -10.60 -5.76
CA TRP A 201 2.77 -11.15 -4.92
C TRP A 201 3.23 -12.31 -4.05
N GLN A 202 4.04 -13.20 -4.61
CA GLN A 202 4.66 -14.27 -3.83
C GLN A 202 5.52 -13.73 -2.71
N ALA A 203 6.35 -12.73 -3.00
CA ALA A 203 7.26 -12.12 -2.02
C ALA A 203 6.53 -11.30 -0.94
N LEU A 204 5.45 -10.60 -1.30
CA LEU A 204 4.62 -9.85 -0.36
C LEU A 204 3.70 -10.72 0.50
N GLY A 205 3.55 -12.00 0.19
CA GLY A 205 2.52 -12.92 0.68
C GLY A 205 2.05 -12.75 2.13
N SER A 206 2.97 -12.63 3.12
CA SER A 206 2.56 -12.45 4.53
C SER A 206 2.00 -11.06 4.82
N ILE A 207 2.38 -10.01 4.08
CA ILE A 207 1.79 -8.67 4.19
C ILE A 207 0.34 -8.75 3.69
N LEU A 208 0.14 -9.40 2.55
CA LEU A 208 -1.16 -9.47 1.88
C LEU A 208 -2.17 -10.35 2.61
N SER A 209 -1.72 -11.35 3.37
CA SER A 209 -2.59 -12.31 4.06
C SER A 209 -2.88 -11.98 5.53
N ASN A 210 -2.29 -10.91 6.08
CA ASN A 210 -2.44 -10.55 7.49
C ASN A 210 -2.94 -9.09 7.65
N GLY A 211 -4.18 -8.94 8.06
CA GLY A 211 -4.89 -7.66 8.11
C GLY A 211 -5.49 -7.27 6.76
N GLY A 212 -6.46 -6.37 6.76
CA GLY A 212 -7.04 -5.83 5.53
C GLY A 212 -6.02 -4.98 4.76
N THR A 213 -5.86 -5.21 3.46
CA THR A 213 -4.89 -4.50 2.64
C THR A 213 -5.57 -3.66 1.57
N TRP A 214 -5.22 -2.39 1.50
CA TRP A 214 -5.53 -1.48 0.39
C TRP A 214 -4.25 -1.13 -0.34
N MET A 215 -4.33 -1.10 -1.66
CA MET A 215 -3.21 -0.77 -2.53
C MET A 215 -3.56 0.39 -3.42
N LEU A 216 -2.60 1.29 -3.60
CA LEU A 216 -2.66 2.36 -4.58
C LEU A 216 -1.52 2.15 -5.57
N PRO A 217 -1.73 2.37 -6.87
CA PRO A 217 -0.62 2.39 -7.82
C PRO A 217 0.16 3.70 -7.70
N ASP A 218 1.44 3.67 -8.08
CA ASP A 218 2.17 4.83 -8.52
C ASP A 218 2.77 4.58 -9.91
N ASP A 219 3.83 5.27 -10.31
CA ASP A 219 4.29 5.20 -11.70
C ASP A 219 4.89 3.84 -12.07
N HIS A 220 5.60 3.18 -11.18
CA HIS A 220 6.25 1.90 -11.51
C HIS A 220 5.29 0.70 -11.68
N GLU A 221 4.02 0.82 -11.27
CA GLU A 221 2.97 -0.09 -11.71
C GLU A 221 2.65 0.04 -13.19
N TYR A 222 3.12 1.11 -13.84
CA TYR A 222 3.05 1.41 -15.25
C TYR A 222 4.46 1.56 -15.83
N TRP A 223 5.05 2.74 -15.73
CA TRP A 223 6.45 3.08 -16.04
C TRP A 223 6.83 4.41 -15.40
N ASN A 224 8.11 4.64 -15.17
CA ASN A 224 8.63 5.83 -14.52
C ASN A 224 8.03 7.13 -15.09
N ASP A 225 7.51 7.97 -14.22
CA ASP A 225 6.79 9.22 -14.52
C ASP A 225 5.53 9.05 -15.39
N TYR A 226 4.81 7.90 -15.23
CA TYR A 226 3.54 7.67 -15.90
C TYR A 226 2.56 8.86 -15.71
N PRO A 227 1.80 9.29 -16.73
CA PRO A 227 1.68 8.73 -18.08
C PRO A 227 2.68 9.27 -19.10
N PHE A 228 3.66 10.07 -18.68
CA PHE A 228 4.64 10.68 -19.56
C PHE A 228 5.66 9.61 -20.02
N TYR A 229 6.02 9.66 -21.32
CA TYR A 229 6.90 8.64 -21.92
C TYR A 229 8.11 9.22 -22.64
N LYS A 230 8.34 10.53 -22.50
CA LYS A 230 9.52 11.22 -23.02
C LYS A 230 10.66 11.12 -21.99
N SER A 231 11.31 9.97 -21.94
CA SER A 231 12.42 9.71 -21.03
C SER A 231 13.71 9.41 -21.79
N ALA A 232 14.85 9.77 -21.21
CA ALA A 232 16.17 9.37 -21.71
C ALA A 232 16.54 7.91 -21.31
N ILE A 233 15.75 7.29 -20.45
CA ILE A 233 15.97 5.91 -19.98
C ILE A 233 15.76 4.95 -21.17
N PRO A 234 16.76 4.12 -21.53
CA PRO A 234 16.67 3.25 -22.74
C PRO A 234 15.46 2.33 -22.74
N GLN A 235 15.09 1.75 -21.60
CA GLN A 235 13.96 0.85 -21.40
C GLN A 235 12.62 1.52 -21.78
N LEU A 236 12.51 2.84 -21.60
CA LEU A 236 11.30 3.59 -21.89
C LEU A 236 11.24 4.12 -23.34
N GLN A 237 12.33 3.99 -24.14
CA GLN A 237 12.30 4.41 -25.54
C GLN A 237 11.27 3.64 -26.37
N ALA A 238 11.04 2.37 -26.04
CA ALA A 238 10.03 1.53 -26.69
C ALA A 238 8.59 2.09 -26.53
N LEU A 239 8.31 2.86 -25.49
CA LEU A 239 7.00 3.50 -25.25
C LEU A 239 6.67 4.60 -26.27
N ARG A 240 7.64 5.06 -27.07
CA ARG A 240 7.39 5.96 -28.22
C ARG A 240 6.56 5.26 -29.31
N LEU A 241 6.66 3.94 -29.41
CA LEU A 241 5.85 3.13 -30.30
C LEU A 241 4.44 2.97 -29.70
N ARG A 242 3.44 3.49 -30.39
CA ARG A 242 2.05 3.53 -29.89
C ARG A 242 1.49 2.15 -29.54
N HIS A 243 1.81 1.10 -30.33
CA HIS A 243 1.32 -0.26 -30.05
C HIS A 243 1.95 -0.86 -28.80
N VAL A 244 3.24 -0.60 -28.55
CA VAL A 244 3.96 -1.02 -27.34
C VAL A 244 3.35 -0.33 -26.12
N ARG A 245 3.23 0.99 -26.17
CA ARG A 245 2.64 1.77 -25.09
C ARG A 245 1.23 1.34 -24.74
N LYS A 246 0.36 1.11 -25.75
CA LYS A 246 -1.00 0.60 -25.52
C LYS A 246 -1.02 -0.80 -24.90
N ALA A 247 -0.15 -1.69 -25.34
CA ALA A 247 -0.08 -3.05 -24.80
C ALA A 247 0.41 -3.06 -23.36
N TRP A 248 1.38 -2.21 -23.04
CA TRP A 248 1.93 -2.07 -21.70
C TRP A 248 0.89 -1.44 -20.75
N ASP A 249 0.31 -0.30 -21.14
CA ASP A 249 -0.72 0.39 -20.36
C ASP A 249 -1.92 -0.53 -20.04
N ALA A 250 -2.40 -1.29 -21.03
CA ALA A 250 -3.49 -2.23 -20.83
C ALA A 250 -3.12 -3.36 -19.84
N ALA A 251 -1.93 -3.94 -19.95
CA ALA A 251 -1.49 -4.99 -19.05
C ALA A 251 -1.24 -4.46 -17.63
N ALA A 252 -0.66 -3.28 -17.50
CA ALA A 252 -0.47 -2.58 -16.24
C ALA A 252 -1.82 -2.27 -15.56
N THR A 253 -2.77 -1.75 -16.33
CA THR A 253 -4.14 -1.49 -15.86
C THR A 253 -4.83 -2.76 -15.36
N ASP A 254 -4.66 -3.90 -16.05
CA ASP A 254 -5.15 -5.20 -15.61
C ASP A 254 -4.56 -5.58 -14.24
N GLY A 255 -3.25 -5.39 -14.06
CA GLY A 255 -2.56 -5.63 -12.79
C GLY A 255 -3.11 -4.76 -11.66
N VAL A 256 -3.23 -3.45 -11.89
CA VAL A 256 -3.75 -2.49 -10.90
C VAL A 256 -5.20 -2.80 -10.52
N ARG A 257 -6.06 -3.11 -11.49
CA ARG A 257 -7.49 -3.33 -11.24
C ARG A 257 -7.81 -4.72 -10.71
N ASN A 258 -7.22 -5.77 -11.30
CA ASN A 258 -7.62 -7.16 -11.05
C ASN A 258 -6.74 -7.86 -10.00
N VAL A 259 -5.47 -7.44 -9.87
CA VAL A 259 -4.53 -8.02 -8.91
C VAL A 259 -4.43 -7.17 -7.64
N GLN A 260 -4.11 -5.88 -7.77
CA GLN A 260 -4.10 -4.96 -6.62
C GLN A 260 -5.52 -4.64 -6.13
N ASN A 261 -6.53 -4.81 -6.97
CA ASN A 261 -7.91 -4.43 -6.69
C ASN A 261 -8.01 -2.95 -6.24
N SER A 262 -7.21 -2.07 -6.86
CA SER A 262 -7.14 -0.65 -6.53
C SER A 262 -8.37 0.08 -7.04
N ALA A 263 -8.96 0.91 -6.19
CA ALA A 263 -10.07 1.79 -6.55
C ALA A 263 -9.56 3.21 -6.78
N ALA A 264 -10.18 3.91 -7.74
CA ALA A 264 -9.83 5.30 -8.01
C ALA A 264 -10.12 6.24 -6.83
N PHE A 265 -11.16 5.93 -6.06
CA PHE A 265 -11.56 6.65 -4.86
C PHE A 265 -12.38 5.72 -3.96
N GLU A 266 -12.02 5.68 -2.69
CA GLU A 266 -12.74 4.90 -1.68
C GLU A 266 -12.70 5.62 -0.33
N THR A 267 -13.74 5.49 0.48
CA THR A 267 -13.78 6.03 1.84
C THR A 267 -14.35 5.02 2.81
N PHE A 268 -13.86 5.07 4.05
CA PHE A 268 -14.50 4.40 5.18
C PHE A 268 -14.27 5.19 6.47
N SER A 269 -14.99 4.85 7.53
CA SER A 269 -14.87 5.53 8.82
C SER A 269 -14.75 4.53 9.96
N ILE A 270 -14.05 4.93 11.02
CA ILE A 270 -14.07 4.26 12.32
C ILE A 270 -15.07 5.02 13.19
N GLY A 271 -16.33 4.66 13.07
CA GLY A 271 -17.45 5.36 13.70
C GLY A 271 -17.46 6.86 13.42
N LYS A 272 -17.58 7.66 14.48
CA LYS A 272 -17.55 9.13 14.40
C LYS A 272 -16.17 9.70 14.73
N ASP A 273 -15.15 8.86 14.89
CA ASP A 273 -13.87 9.26 15.49
C ASP A 273 -12.78 9.51 14.44
N LEU A 274 -12.85 8.84 13.26
CA LEU A 274 -11.83 8.94 12.22
C LEU A 274 -12.46 8.65 10.86
N SER A 275 -12.17 9.48 9.88
CA SER A 275 -12.59 9.27 8.48
C SER A 275 -11.37 9.03 7.59
N VAL A 276 -11.43 8.03 6.73
CA VAL A 276 -10.35 7.64 5.83
C VAL A 276 -10.79 7.83 4.40
N CYS A 277 -9.95 8.49 3.60
CA CYS A 277 -10.11 8.64 2.15
C CYS A 277 -8.87 8.07 1.46
N ILE A 278 -9.07 7.19 0.50
CA ILE A 278 -8.04 6.55 -0.31
C ILE A 278 -8.25 7.04 -1.74
N ALA A 279 -7.23 7.64 -2.35
CA ALA A 279 -7.34 8.22 -3.68
C ALA A 279 -6.17 7.84 -4.57
N ASP A 280 -6.47 7.24 -5.71
CA ASP A 280 -5.52 6.99 -6.79
C ASP A 280 -5.30 8.31 -7.56
N LEU A 281 -4.12 8.90 -7.37
CA LEU A 281 -3.70 10.14 -8.01
C LEU A 281 -2.73 9.89 -9.16
N ARG A 282 -2.63 8.64 -9.63
CA ARG A 282 -1.71 8.23 -10.69
C ARG A 282 -2.41 7.68 -11.94
N SER A 283 -3.28 6.67 -11.81
CA SER A 283 -3.87 5.97 -12.96
C SER A 283 -4.66 6.86 -13.93
N HIS A 284 -5.17 7.99 -13.44
CA HIS A 284 -5.97 8.94 -14.22
C HIS A 284 -5.26 10.28 -14.43
N ARG A 285 -3.94 10.32 -14.22
CA ARG A 285 -3.10 11.50 -14.46
C ARG A 285 -2.97 11.77 -15.94
N ASP A 286 -2.95 13.05 -16.32
CA ASP A 286 -2.70 13.50 -17.66
C ASP A 286 -1.85 14.82 -17.66
N GLU A 287 -1.84 15.53 -18.77
CA GLU A 287 -1.10 16.80 -18.85
C GLU A 287 -1.75 17.91 -18.02
N ASN A 288 -3.04 17.83 -17.72
CA ASN A 288 -3.87 18.87 -17.12
C ASN A 288 -4.09 18.66 -15.61
N GLY A 289 -4.00 17.42 -15.13
CA GLY A 289 -4.29 17.10 -13.74
C GLY A 289 -3.68 15.80 -13.24
N PHE A 290 -3.47 15.73 -11.93
CA PHE A 290 -3.05 14.49 -11.28
C PHE A 290 -4.22 13.49 -11.09
N THR A 291 -5.44 13.92 -11.33
CA THR A 291 -6.64 13.07 -11.33
C THR A 291 -7.77 13.73 -12.13
N THR A 292 -8.85 12.99 -12.39
CA THR A 292 -9.99 13.57 -13.09
C THR A 292 -10.74 14.59 -12.22
N PRO A 293 -11.41 15.59 -12.83
CA PRO A 293 -12.24 16.55 -12.08
C PRO A 293 -13.29 15.88 -11.21
N ALA A 294 -13.88 14.77 -11.66
CA ALA A 294 -14.87 14.02 -10.91
C ALA A 294 -14.30 13.37 -9.63
N ILE A 295 -13.10 12.81 -9.70
CA ILE A 295 -12.42 12.23 -8.53
C ILE A 295 -11.98 13.35 -7.59
N LEU A 296 -11.38 14.44 -8.11
CA LEU A 296 -11.00 15.59 -7.29
C LEU A 296 -12.20 16.16 -6.52
N LYS A 297 -13.38 16.29 -7.17
CA LYS A 297 -14.61 16.71 -6.52
C LYS A 297 -15.04 15.79 -5.38
N LYS A 298 -14.87 14.47 -5.54
CA LYS A 298 -15.16 13.51 -4.45
C LYS A 298 -14.18 13.69 -3.28
N ILE A 299 -12.90 13.88 -3.54
CA ILE A 299 -11.88 14.10 -2.51
C ILE A 299 -12.14 15.40 -1.76
N THR A 300 -12.35 16.50 -2.47
CA THR A 300 -12.62 17.82 -1.85
C THR A 300 -13.91 17.79 -1.04
N ARG A 301 -14.95 17.16 -1.55
CA ARG A 301 -16.21 16.96 -0.82
C ARG A 301 -16.00 16.16 0.46
N TRP A 302 -15.27 15.01 0.40
CA TRP A 302 -14.93 14.25 1.59
C TRP A 302 -14.26 15.13 2.65
N ALA A 303 -13.28 15.96 2.23
CA ALA A 303 -12.55 16.82 3.15
C ALA A 303 -13.46 17.89 3.79
N THR A 304 -14.32 18.57 3.01
CA THR A 304 -15.21 19.62 3.51
C THR A 304 -16.36 19.09 4.36
N GLU A 305 -16.72 17.81 4.22
CA GLU A 305 -17.78 17.14 5.00
C GLU A 305 -17.24 16.44 6.26
N LEU A 306 -15.93 16.54 6.57
CA LEU A 306 -15.35 15.94 7.77
C LEU A 306 -16.01 16.43 9.06
N ARG A 307 -16.23 15.50 9.98
CA ARG A 307 -16.71 15.77 11.35
C ARG A 307 -15.78 15.21 12.41
N SER A 308 -14.60 14.77 11.99
CA SER A 308 -13.55 14.19 12.81
C SER A 308 -12.24 14.23 12.02
N PRO A 309 -11.09 14.00 12.67
CA PRO A 309 -9.82 13.96 11.93
C PRO A 309 -9.87 13.06 10.72
N GLY A 310 -9.26 13.55 9.62
CA GLY A 310 -9.18 12.84 8.34
C GLY A 310 -7.85 12.09 8.19
N VAL A 311 -7.89 10.89 7.61
CA VAL A 311 -6.71 10.19 7.08
C VAL A 311 -6.83 10.17 5.57
N PHE A 312 -5.96 10.88 4.88
CA PHE A 312 -5.87 10.88 3.44
C PHE A 312 -4.74 9.97 2.99
N VAL A 313 -5.03 9.00 2.14
CA VAL A 313 -4.07 8.02 1.64
C VAL A 313 -3.86 8.25 0.15
N ALA A 314 -2.62 8.56 -0.25
CA ALA A 314 -2.21 8.76 -1.63
C ALA A 314 -0.83 8.15 -1.86
N SER A 315 -0.44 7.92 -3.10
CA SER A 315 0.88 7.35 -3.39
C SER A 315 1.99 8.39 -3.14
N GLN A 316 1.78 9.64 -3.52
CA GLN A 316 2.79 10.70 -3.45
C GLN A 316 2.61 11.66 -2.27
N PRO A 317 3.71 12.21 -1.73
CA PRO A 317 3.65 13.23 -0.67
C PRO A 317 3.16 14.59 -1.20
N LEU A 318 2.65 15.42 -0.28
CA LEU A 318 2.24 16.81 -0.56
C LEU A 318 3.31 17.83 -0.16
N ILE A 319 4.04 17.60 0.96
CA ILE A 319 5.08 18.54 1.40
C ILE A 319 6.36 18.29 0.59
N VAL A 320 6.38 18.84 -0.62
CA VAL A 320 7.44 18.67 -1.62
C VAL A 320 7.80 19.98 -2.28
N GLU A 321 8.97 20.00 -2.90
CA GLU A 321 9.37 21.02 -3.87
C GLU A 321 8.98 20.56 -5.28
N GLU A 322 8.74 21.50 -6.18
CA GLU A 322 8.44 21.17 -7.58
C GLU A 322 9.65 20.44 -8.19
N ASN A 323 9.40 19.29 -8.79
CA ASN A 323 10.42 18.52 -9.50
C ASN A 323 10.31 18.86 -11.00
N LYS A 324 11.41 19.32 -11.60
CA LYS A 324 11.46 19.67 -13.02
C LYS A 324 11.67 18.47 -13.94
N SER A 325 12.23 17.39 -13.42
CA SER A 325 12.51 16.16 -14.18
C SER A 325 11.34 15.17 -14.16
N GLU A 326 10.59 15.15 -13.07
CA GLU A 326 9.44 14.28 -12.87
C GLU A 326 8.28 15.08 -12.33
N LYS A 327 7.11 14.96 -12.92
CA LYS A 327 5.92 15.68 -12.48
C LYS A 327 5.37 15.06 -11.19
N ASN A 328 5.49 15.78 -10.08
CA ASN A 328 4.82 15.46 -8.83
C ASN A 328 3.45 16.18 -8.72
N LEU A 329 2.74 16.00 -7.61
CA LEU A 329 1.41 16.60 -7.43
C LEU A 329 1.45 18.14 -7.49
N LEU A 330 2.53 18.76 -7.02
CA LEU A 330 2.70 20.22 -7.05
C LEU A 330 2.81 20.80 -8.48
N SER A 331 3.19 19.99 -9.48
CA SER A 331 3.22 20.42 -10.88
C SER A 331 1.82 20.77 -11.41
N TYR A 332 0.76 20.31 -10.77
CA TYR A 332 -0.65 20.57 -11.11
C TYR A 332 -1.29 21.59 -10.18
N LYS A 333 -0.75 22.82 -10.19
CA LYS A 333 -0.98 23.88 -9.20
C LYS A 333 -2.47 24.15 -8.89
N GLN A 334 -3.35 24.10 -9.89
CA GLN A 334 -4.79 24.34 -9.72
C GLN A 334 -5.46 23.23 -8.89
N GLN A 335 -5.27 21.96 -9.27
CA GLN A 335 -5.83 20.83 -8.53
C GLN A 335 -5.21 20.72 -7.13
N TYR A 336 -3.92 20.97 -7.03
CA TYR A 336 -3.17 20.96 -5.76
C TYR A 336 -3.68 22.05 -4.81
N ALA A 337 -3.88 23.29 -5.30
CA ALA A 337 -4.46 24.38 -4.53
C ALA A 337 -5.89 24.06 -4.05
N ALA A 338 -6.72 23.51 -4.93
CA ALA A 338 -8.08 23.10 -4.59
C ALA A 338 -8.13 22.01 -3.51
N LEU A 339 -7.22 21.02 -3.60
CA LEU A 339 -7.07 19.97 -2.59
C LEU A 339 -6.70 20.55 -1.23
N LEU A 340 -5.67 21.40 -1.18
CA LEU A 340 -5.22 22.01 0.07
C LEU A 340 -6.28 22.96 0.66
N GLN A 341 -7.00 23.70 -0.19
CA GLN A 341 -8.11 24.53 0.27
C GLN A 341 -9.20 23.71 0.95
N ALA A 342 -9.59 22.58 0.36
CA ALA A 342 -10.55 21.67 0.97
C ALA A 342 -10.06 21.11 2.31
N PHE A 343 -8.78 20.78 2.42
CA PHE A 343 -8.18 20.33 3.67
C PHE A 343 -8.20 21.42 4.75
N ALA A 344 -7.89 22.66 4.38
CA ALA A 344 -7.91 23.78 5.32
C ALA A 344 -9.32 24.12 5.81
N THR A 345 -10.32 24.02 4.95
CA THR A 345 -11.73 24.29 5.30
C THR A 345 -12.42 23.14 6.01
N SER A 346 -11.78 21.99 6.15
CA SER A 346 -12.33 20.83 6.85
C SER A 346 -12.60 21.08 8.35
N GLY A 347 -11.88 22.02 8.95
CA GLY A 347 -11.91 22.26 10.39
C GLY A 347 -11.17 21.20 11.23
N HIS A 348 -10.67 20.13 10.60
CA HIS A 348 -10.01 19.01 11.25
C HIS A 348 -8.60 18.75 10.73
N ASP A 349 -7.74 18.19 11.57
CA ASP A 349 -6.41 17.75 11.14
C ASP A 349 -6.50 16.66 10.07
N ILE A 350 -5.62 16.75 9.08
CA ILE A 350 -5.47 15.75 8.01
C ILE A 350 -4.15 15.01 8.22
N VAL A 351 -4.24 13.70 8.35
CA VAL A 351 -3.08 12.80 8.37
C VAL A 351 -2.90 12.25 6.96
N LEU A 352 -1.86 12.68 6.25
CA LEU A 352 -1.50 12.13 4.95
C LEU A 352 -0.59 10.92 5.14
N LEU A 353 -0.98 9.79 4.55
CA LEU A 353 -0.17 8.58 4.45
C LEU A 353 0.28 8.40 3.00
N SER A 354 1.60 8.38 2.77
CA SER A 354 2.16 8.34 1.42
C SER A 354 3.48 7.57 1.32
N GLY A 355 3.99 7.44 0.09
CA GLY A 355 5.20 6.70 -0.26
C GLY A 355 6.08 7.38 -1.30
N ASP A 356 6.42 6.68 -2.39
CA ASP A 356 7.13 7.08 -3.60
C ASP A 356 8.64 7.42 -3.39
N VAL A 357 8.95 8.36 -2.57
CA VAL A 357 10.21 9.16 -2.55
C VAL A 357 11.44 8.50 -1.92
N HIS A 358 11.42 7.20 -1.66
CA HIS A 358 12.53 6.40 -1.11
C HIS A 358 13.17 6.94 0.19
N PHE A 359 12.40 7.64 1.00
CA PHE A 359 12.75 8.00 2.38
C PHE A 359 11.54 7.94 3.30
N GLY A 360 11.78 7.84 4.62
CA GLY A 360 10.73 7.87 5.63
C GLY A 360 10.88 9.07 6.57
N ARG A 361 9.79 9.81 6.76
CA ARG A 361 9.74 10.92 7.74
C ARG A 361 8.33 11.21 8.19
N ILE A 362 8.22 11.94 9.31
CA ILE A 362 6.99 12.61 9.73
C ILE A 362 7.25 14.11 9.75
N SER A 363 6.37 14.88 9.14
CA SER A 363 6.39 16.33 9.13
C SER A 363 5.00 16.91 9.42
N THR A 364 4.97 18.11 9.99
CA THR A 364 3.71 18.78 10.32
C THR A 364 3.75 20.24 9.90
N THR A 365 2.60 20.75 9.43
CA THR A 365 2.45 22.17 9.06
C THR A 365 1.00 22.63 9.28
N PRO A 366 0.74 23.87 9.68
CA PRO A 366 -0.60 24.43 9.64
C PRO A 366 -1.16 24.47 8.22
N LEU A 367 -2.48 24.38 8.08
CA LEU A 367 -3.22 24.58 6.84
C LEU A 367 -4.02 25.87 6.91
N GLY A 368 -3.95 26.69 5.85
CA GLY A 368 -4.62 27.98 5.80
C GLY A 368 -3.92 29.08 6.60
N ASN A 369 -4.63 30.19 6.84
CA ASN A 369 -4.09 31.38 7.50
C ASN A 369 -4.34 31.40 9.01
N GLU A 370 -5.12 30.52 9.54
CA GLU A 370 -5.51 30.51 10.95
C GLU A 370 -4.43 29.89 11.85
N LYS A 371 -3.96 30.64 12.87
CA LYS A 371 -2.95 30.13 13.83
C LYS A 371 -3.37 28.86 14.58
N LYS A 372 -4.67 28.67 14.81
CA LYS A 372 -5.26 27.50 15.47
C LYS A 372 -6.08 26.61 14.52
N GLY A 373 -5.94 26.81 13.22
CA GLY A 373 -6.59 26.01 12.19
C GLY A 373 -6.14 24.56 12.15
N PRO A 374 -6.65 23.77 11.20
CA PRO A 374 -6.25 22.40 10.99
C PRO A 374 -4.77 22.29 10.58
N ARG A 375 -4.19 21.11 10.79
CA ARG A 375 -2.81 20.80 10.43
C ARG A 375 -2.77 19.68 9.41
N LEU A 376 -1.77 19.71 8.54
CA LEU A 376 -1.34 18.57 7.76
C LEU A 376 -0.25 17.83 8.55
N ILE A 377 -0.47 16.56 8.84
CA ILE A 377 0.50 15.63 9.41
C ILE A 377 0.87 14.64 8.32
N GLU A 378 2.01 14.82 7.67
CA GLU A 378 2.47 13.95 6.60
C GLU A 378 3.37 12.85 7.13
N ILE A 379 3.03 11.61 6.83
CA ILE A 379 3.77 10.39 7.19
C ILE A 379 4.14 9.67 5.89
N ILE A 380 5.44 9.62 5.61
CA ILE A 380 6.00 8.95 4.42
C ILE A 380 6.71 7.69 4.87
N ALA A 381 6.34 6.54 4.28
CA ALA A 381 6.99 5.25 4.55
C ALA A 381 7.46 4.60 3.23
N SER A 382 8.70 4.86 2.88
CA SER A 382 9.37 4.40 1.67
C SER A 382 10.89 4.28 1.90
N PRO A 383 11.57 3.19 1.45
CA PRO A 383 11.05 2.03 0.75
C PRO A 383 10.83 0.82 1.68
N LEU A 384 9.94 -0.11 1.26
CA LEU A 384 9.88 -1.47 1.81
C LEU A 384 11.11 -2.28 1.40
N SER A 385 11.52 -2.19 0.13
CA SER A 385 12.73 -2.82 -0.40
C SER A 385 13.33 -1.95 -1.49
N ASN A 386 14.61 -1.59 -1.34
CA ASN A 386 15.31 -0.71 -2.29
C ASN A 386 15.70 -1.45 -3.59
N LEU A 387 15.75 -0.69 -4.67
CA LEU A 387 16.41 -1.08 -5.91
C LEU A 387 17.90 -1.35 -5.67
N THR A 388 18.38 -2.46 -6.21
CA THR A 388 19.79 -2.85 -6.15
C THR A 388 20.53 -2.44 -7.42
N TYR A 389 21.85 -2.19 -7.35
CA TYR A 389 22.77 -1.84 -8.43
C TYR A 389 22.47 -0.54 -9.22
N LEU A 390 21.26 -0.32 -9.70
CA LEU A 390 20.85 0.91 -10.40
C LEU A 390 20.49 2.04 -9.44
N ASN A 391 21.24 2.20 -8.40
CA ASN A 391 21.00 3.03 -7.21
C ASN A 391 20.73 4.54 -7.42
N GLY A 392 20.36 4.97 -8.61
CA GLY A 392 19.96 6.36 -8.83
C GLY A 392 18.72 6.76 -8.01
N ILE A 393 17.85 5.79 -7.71
CA ILE A 393 16.59 5.98 -6.99
C ILE A 393 16.78 5.87 -5.47
N ALA A 394 17.68 5.00 -4.98
CA ALA A 394 17.95 4.92 -3.54
C ALA A 394 18.51 6.25 -3.01
N THR A 395 17.83 6.85 -2.06
CA THR A 395 18.26 8.12 -1.46
C THR A 395 18.83 7.91 -0.05
N ASP A 396 19.85 8.69 0.31
CA ASP A 396 20.47 8.65 1.63
C ASP A 396 19.78 9.56 2.65
N LYS A 397 18.94 10.49 2.18
CA LYS A 397 18.24 11.46 3.02
C LYS A 397 17.03 12.03 2.27
N ALA A 398 16.11 12.58 3.03
CA ALA A 398 14.98 13.31 2.47
C ALA A 398 15.48 14.50 1.64
N LYS A 399 15.37 14.41 0.32
CA LYS A 399 15.85 15.43 -0.62
C LYS A 399 14.93 16.64 -0.64
N SER A 400 13.61 16.43 -0.62
CA SER A 400 12.61 17.49 -0.64
C SER A 400 12.23 17.87 0.79
N LYS A 401 12.66 19.06 1.21
CA LYS A 401 12.35 19.63 2.54
C LYS A 401 12.03 21.12 2.41
N PRO A 402 10.90 21.47 1.81
CA PRO A 402 10.51 22.87 1.74
C PRO A 402 10.43 23.47 3.14
N VAL A 403 11.08 24.61 3.36
CA VAL A 403 11.05 25.32 4.65
C VAL A 403 9.64 25.82 4.96
N ASN A 404 8.98 26.29 3.92
CA ASN A 404 7.63 26.83 3.98
C ASN A 404 6.68 26.05 3.08
N PHE A 405 5.43 25.95 3.48
CA PHE A 405 4.37 25.23 2.80
C PHE A 405 3.04 26.03 2.90
N PRO A 406 2.21 26.08 1.86
CA PRO A 406 2.47 25.62 0.49
C PRO A 406 3.48 26.47 -0.26
N ALA A 407 3.82 26.04 -1.49
CA ALA A 407 4.67 26.84 -2.40
C ALA A 407 4.03 28.21 -2.71
N PRO A 408 4.84 29.27 -3.03
CA PRO A 408 4.33 30.62 -3.22
C PRO A 408 3.21 30.74 -4.25
N GLU A 409 3.27 29.98 -5.34
CA GLU A 409 2.26 29.99 -6.40
C GLU A 409 0.91 29.45 -5.90
N VAL A 410 0.94 28.41 -5.07
CA VAL A 410 -0.26 27.82 -4.44
C VAL A 410 -0.82 28.77 -3.37
N CYS A 411 0.06 29.44 -2.63
CA CYS A 411 -0.35 30.49 -1.69
C CYS A 411 -1.12 31.60 -2.38
N LYS A 412 -0.67 32.06 -3.58
CA LYS A 412 -1.40 33.06 -4.37
C LYS A 412 -2.79 32.59 -4.79
N LEU A 413 -2.93 31.34 -5.24
CA LEU A 413 -4.21 30.79 -5.66
C LEU A 413 -5.23 30.73 -4.51
N ASN A 414 -4.78 30.41 -3.30
CA ASN A 414 -5.63 30.24 -2.12
C ASN A 414 -5.69 31.51 -1.23
N SER A 415 -5.01 32.60 -1.59
CA SER A 415 -4.86 33.79 -0.74
C SER A 415 -4.29 33.46 0.65
N TRP A 416 -3.32 32.54 0.70
CA TRP A 416 -2.66 32.12 1.93
C TRP A 416 -1.30 32.76 2.13
N LYS A 417 -0.85 32.72 3.39
CA LYS A 417 0.55 32.95 3.73
C LYS A 417 1.22 31.59 3.93
N PRO A 418 2.48 31.40 3.45
CA PRO A 418 3.18 30.14 3.66
C PRO A 418 3.47 29.95 5.15
N SER A 419 3.27 28.73 5.62
CA SER A 419 3.54 28.32 7.01
C SER A 419 4.83 27.52 7.09
N LYS A 420 5.56 27.66 8.20
CA LYS A 420 6.79 26.90 8.44
C LYS A 420 6.47 25.41 8.62
N VAL A 421 7.19 24.55 7.93
CA VAL A 421 7.11 23.10 8.12
C VAL A 421 7.97 22.69 9.29
N ALA A 422 7.38 21.92 10.21
CA ALA A 422 8.11 21.36 11.33
C ALA A 422 8.68 19.98 10.97
N TYR A 423 10.00 19.92 10.88
CA TYR A 423 10.77 18.68 10.73
C TYR A 423 11.53 18.37 12.01
N ASN A 424 11.38 17.14 12.51
CA ASN A 424 12.17 16.69 13.64
C ASN A 424 13.00 15.46 13.23
N LYS A 425 14.32 15.56 13.33
CA LYS A 425 15.26 14.49 12.96
C LYS A 425 15.00 13.17 13.71
N LEU A 426 14.36 13.21 14.88
CA LEU A 426 13.97 12.02 15.64
C LEU A 426 12.94 11.14 14.90
N TYR A 427 12.23 11.73 13.93
CA TYR A 427 11.19 11.09 13.12
C TYR A 427 11.55 11.02 11.63
N HIS A 428 12.83 11.01 11.34
CA HIS A 428 13.39 10.62 10.04
C HIS A 428 13.94 9.21 10.15
N VAL A 429 13.64 8.38 9.16
CA VAL A 429 14.24 7.05 9.08
C VAL A 429 15.74 7.19 8.83
N SER A 430 16.52 6.45 9.57
CA SER A 430 17.99 6.49 9.50
C SER A 430 18.52 5.96 8.17
N THR A 431 19.74 6.37 7.84
CA THR A 431 20.44 5.88 6.67
C THR A 431 21.33 4.68 7.02
N LYS A 432 21.64 3.88 6.02
CA LYS A 432 22.67 2.83 6.08
C LYS A 432 23.79 3.17 5.12
N LYS A 433 25.01 3.19 5.62
CA LYS A 433 26.19 3.46 4.81
C LYS A 433 26.32 2.40 3.70
N GLY A 434 26.59 2.85 2.49
CA GLY A 434 26.85 1.99 1.36
C GLY A 434 28.19 1.25 1.48
N ASN A 435 28.33 0.17 0.72
CA ASN A 435 29.59 -0.56 0.55
C ASN A 435 29.71 -0.94 -0.92
N ILE A 436 30.77 -0.52 -1.59
CA ILE A 436 31.01 -0.74 -3.02
C ILE A 436 31.03 -2.22 -3.42
N PHE A 437 31.34 -3.12 -2.49
CA PHE A 437 31.32 -4.57 -2.71
C PHE A 437 29.95 -5.23 -2.40
N SER A 438 28.96 -4.44 -2.01
CA SER A 438 27.61 -4.95 -1.69
C SER A 438 26.60 -4.60 -2.78
N ALA A 439 25.40 -5.16 -2.68
CA ALA A 439 24.27 -4.79 -3.53
C ALA A 439 23.90 -3.31 -3.43
N TYR A 440 24.37 -2.62 -2.40
CA TYR A 440 24.08 -1.21 -2.14
C TYR A 440 25.38 -0.41 -2.02
N PRO A 441 25.99 0.01 -3.15
CA PRO A 441 27.26 0.72 -3.16
C PRO A 441 27.18 2.13 -2.58
N ARG A 442 25.98 2.74 -2.53
CA ARG A 442 25.75 4.07 -1.98
C ARG A 442 25.01 4.04 -0.65
N THR A 443 25.20 5.08 0.16
CA THR A 443 24.41 5.32 1.37
C THR A 443 22.94 5.54 0.97
N ARG A 444 22.01 4.89 1.70
CA ARG A 444 20.59 4.94 1.43
C ARG A 444 19.76 4.98 2.69
N THR A 445 18.52 5.39 2.58
CA THR A 445 17.52 5.18 3.64
C THR A 445 17.34 3.68 3.90
N ARG A 446 17.21 3.30 5.18
CA ARG A 446 16.93 1.90 5.56
C ARG A 446 15.59 1.45 5.08
N GLU A 447 15.50 0.23 4.59
CA GLU A 447 14.24 -0.39 4.27
C GLU A 447 13.39 -0.54 5.54
N HIS A 448 12.13 -0.09 5.45
CA HIS A 448 11.25 0.00 6.61
C HIS A 448 9.78 0.00 6.20
N PHE A 449 8.94 -0.24 7.18
CA PHE A 449 7.51 0.11 7.16
C PHE A 449 7.18 0.88 8.42
N MET A 450 6.05 1.58 8.42
CA MET A 450 5.59 2.31 9.61
C MET A 450 4.31 1.71 10.17
N THR A 451 4.11 1.84 11.48
CA THR A 451 2.82 1.61 12.12
C THR A 451 2.30 2.92 12.70
N ILE A 452 1.04 3.22 12.40
CA ILE A 452 0.32 4.40 12.83
C ILE A 452 -0.89 3.94 13.66
N SER A 453 -0.89 4.24 14.95
CA SER A 453 -1.87 3.75 15.90
C SER A 453 -2.74 4.90 16.40
N PHE A 454 -4.04 4.68 16.45
CA PHE A 454 -5.03 5.65 16.92
C PHE A 454 -5.69 5.15 18.19
N SER A 455 -5.79 6.03 19.18
CA SER A 455 -6.52 5.79 20.42
C SER A 455 -7.31 7.02 20.82
N ARG A 456 -8.46 6.83 21.45
CA ARG A 456 -9.32 7.92 21.91
C ARG A 456 -9.08 8.19 23.40
N ASP A 457 -8.92 9.45 23.74
CA ASP A 457 -8.84 9.88 25.14
C ASP A 457 -10.18 9.65 25.83
N THR A 458 -10.15 9.17 27.07
CA THR A 458 -11.35 8.80 27.81
C THR A 458 -12.18 10.01 28.26
N THR A 459 -11.52 11.13 28.53
CA THR A 459 -12.15 12.33 29.09
C THR A 459 -12.55 13.32 28.02
N SER A 460 -11.60 13.66 27.12
CA SER A 460 -11.81 14.68 26.09
C SER A 460 -12.40 14.13 24.78
N GLY A 461 -12.38 12.82 24.59
CA GLY A 461 -12.74 12.20 23.30
C GLY A 461 -11.72 12.44 22.17
N THR A 462 -10.66 13.20 22.43
CA THR A 462 -9.62 13.56 21.46
C THR A 462 -8.91 12.32 20.92
N ILE A 463 -8.62 12.30 19.63
CA ILE A 463 -7.88 11.20 19.00
C ILE A 463 -6.38 11.44 19.16
N ASN A 464 -5.68 10.47 19.71
CA ASN A 464 -4.23 10.45 19.82
C ASN A 464 -3.66 9.56 18.72
N LEU A 465 -2.76 10.10 17.91
CA LEU A 465 -1.98 9.37 16.93
C LEU A 465 -0.59 9.07 17.49
N ARG A 466 -0.12 7.83 17.29
CA ARG A 466 1.25 7.39 17.59
C ARG A 466 1.82 6.71 16.37
N ALA A 467 3.09 6.99 16.02
CA ALA A 467 3.75 6.34 14.90
C ALA A 467 5.16 5.86 15.24
N ASN A 468 5.54 4.71 14.65
CA ASN A 468 6.86 4.12 14.74
C ASN A 468 7.30 3.64 13.35
N ALA A 469 8.60 3.70 13.06
CA ALA A 469 9.22 3.05 11.91
C ALA A 469 9.92 1.76 12.34
N TRP A 470 9.86 0.72 11.50
CA TRP A 470 10.37 -0.62 11.77
C TRP A 470 11.33 -1.03 10.65
N ARG A 471 12.57 -1.37 11.03
CA ARG A 471 13.62 -1.80 10.09
C ARG A 471 13.33 -3.21 9.58
N ILE A 472 13.33 -3.40 8.27
CA ILE A 472 13.04 -4.71 7.67
C ILE A 472 14.21 -5.68 7.85
N ARG A 473 15.44 -5.20 7.66
CA ARG A 473 16.62 -6.08 7.67
C ARG A 473 17.34 -6.17 9.02
N GLU A 474 16.77 -5.62 10.07
CA GLU A 474 17.37 -5.63 11.40
C GLU A 474 16.35 -6.06 12.44
N THR A 475 16.71 -7.10 13.22
CA THR A 475 15.83 -7.66 14.25
C THR A 475 16.45 -7.47 15.64
N LYS A 476 15.61 -7.46 16.68
CA LYS A 476 16.01 -7.38 18.08
C LYS A 476 15.34 -8.47 18.91
N GLY A 477 16.09 -8.90 19.96
CA GLY A 477 15.61 -9.84 20.98
C GLY A 477 15.39 -11.26 20.50
N VAL A 478 15.06 -12.16 21.44
CA VAL A 478 14.82 -13.59 21.20
C VAL A 478 13.71 -13.84 20.19
N LYS A 479 12.65 -12.98 20.19
CA LYS A 479 11.53 -13.08 19.24
C LYS A 479 11.86 -12.60 17.83
N LYS A 480 13.11 -12.13 17.57
CA LYS A 480 13.54 -11.58 16.27
C LYS A 480 12.55 -10.58 15.68
N LEU A 481 12.03 -9.66 16.50
CA LEU A 481 11.15 -8.60 16.05
C LEU A 481 11.93 -7.56 15.25
N PRO A 482 11.32 -6.88 14.26
CA PRO A 482 11.97 -5.78 13.56
C PRO A 482 12.39 -4.69 14.55
N ALA A 483 13.59 -4.16 14.37
CA ALA A 483 14.11 -3.09 15.22
C ALA A 483 13.35 -1.78 14.93
N LYS A 484 13.03 -1.02 15.97
CA LYS A 484 12.52 0.36 15.79
C LYS A 484 13.62 1.22 15.19
N ASP A 485 13.24 2.06 14.23
CA ASP A 485 14.15 3.04 13.65
C ASP A 485 14.07 4.38 14.39
N PHE A 486 12.88 4.88 14.66
CA PHE A 486 12.72 6.13 15.41
C PHE A 486 13.26 6.01 16.83
N GLN A 487 14.05 7.00 17.26
CA GLN A 487 14.57 7.08 18.62
C GLN A 487 13.44 7.18 19.68
N ARG A 488 12.36 7.87 19.32
CA ARG A 488 11.15 8.01 20.14
C ARG A 488 9.91 7.74 19.30
N THR A 489 8.86 7.22 19.91
CA THR A 489 7.55 7.11 19.26
C THR A 489 7.02 8.52 18.99
N PHE A 490 6.66 8.81 17.74
CA PHE A 490 5.94 10.04 17.42
C PHE A 490 4.57 10.00 18.07
N THR A 491 4.13 11.14 18.64
CA THR A 491 2.82 11.24 19.26
C THR A 491 2.25 12.65 19.04
N ILE A 492 0.98 12.71 18.62
CA ILE A 492 0.26 13.97 18.43
C ILE A 492 -1.22 13.77 18.76
N LYS A 493 -1.85 14.79 19.35
CA LYS A 493 -3.31 14.88 19.51
C LYS A 493 -3.89 15.51 18.26
N LEU A 494 -4.90 14.87 17.68
CA LEU A 494 -5.61 15.36 16.50
C LEU A 494 -6.81 16.22 16.94
N LYS A 495 -7.10 17.25 16.10
CA LYS A 495 -8.23 18.16 16.28
C LYS A 495 -9.40 17.76 15.39
#